data_1b22fd6577c515269e70b56924afe9ea
#
_entry.id   1b22fd6577c515269e70b56924afe9ea
#
_cell.length_a   1.000
_cell.length_b   1.000
_cell.length_c   1.000
_cell.angle_alpha   90.00
_cell.angle_beta   90.00
_cell.angle_gamma   90.00
#
_symmetry.space_group_name_H-M   'P 1'
#
loop_
_entity.id
_entity.type
_entity.pdbx_description
1 polymer ?
#
loop_
_entity_poly.entity_id
_entity_poly.type
_entity_poly.pdbx_seq_one_letter_code
_entity_poly.pdbx_strand_id
1 'polypeptide(L)'
;GQIESQVELVYLPNPVLNGEQLQFAVARELGIDNDDPLRIVSLIQEHLIRVHSTGKKTVLIVDEAQALSPEALETLRLFGNLETEQDKLIQLVLFGQPELDERLSMHELRQFRQRITFSCGLRPLSVDEGVAYINNRLDKAGNGSHIFSIEQKKAIWRSAMGIPRLINQISHKA
;
A
#
# COMPACT_ATOMS: atom_id res chain seq x y z
N GLY A 1 1.49 -10.56 -14.51
CA GLY A 1 1.35 -11.96 -14.86
C GLY A 1 0.06 -12.60 -14.37
N GLN A 2 0.12 -13.72 -13.64
CA GLN A 2 -1.08 -14.52 -13.27
C GLN A 2 -2.03 -13.83 -12.28
N ILE A 3 -1.58 -12.87 -11.50
CA ILE A 3 -2.41 -12.17 -10.48
C ILE A 3 -3.34 -11.14 -11.14
N GLU A 4 -2.90 -10.49 -12.20
CA GLU A 4 -3.68 -9.42 -12.88
C GLU A 4 -5.00 -9.90 -13.50
N SER A 5 -5.11 -11.18 -13.83
CA SER A 5 -6.36 -11.74 -14.39
C SER A 5 -7.42 -12.04 -13.33
N GLN A 6 -7.04 -12.14 -12.06
CA GLN A 6 -7.92 -12.55 -10.96
C GLN A 6 -8.24 -11.41 -9.97
N VAL A 7 -7.57 -10.27 -10.10
CA VAL A 7 -7.68 -9.16 -9.15
C VAL A 7 -7.95 -7.86 -9.90
N GLU A 8 -8.95 -7.12 -9.45
CA GLU A 8 -9.13 -5.71 -9.77
C GLU A 8 -8.37 -4.89 -8.73
N LEU A 9 -7.40 -4.12 -9.18
CA LEU A 9 -6.54 -3.34 -8.30
C LEU A 9 -6.95 -1.87 -8.32
N VAL A 10 -7.24 -1.32 -7.14
CA VAL A 10 -7.45 0.10 -6.90
C VAL A 10 -6.24 0.61 -6.11
N TYR A 11 -5.54 1.62 -6.62
CA TYR A 11 -4.34 2.15 -5.98
C TYR A 11 -4.46 3.65 -5.72
N LEU A 12 -4.37 4.03 -4.45
CA LEU A 12 -4.42 5.42 -4.00
C LEU A 12 -3.04 5.83 -3.45
N PRO A 13 -2.21 6.53 -4.26
CA PRO A 13 -0.95 7.07 -3.81
C PRO A 13 -1.18 8.36 -3.01
N ASN A 14 -0.54 8.49 -1.84
CA ASN A 14 -0.47 9.71 -1.03
C ASN A 14 -1.83 10.43 -0.83
N PRO A 15 -2.83 9.78 -0.23
CA PRO A 15 -4.17 10.32 -0.11
C PRO A 15 -4.27 11.32 1.06
N VAL A 16 -4.04 12.61 0.79
CA VAL A 16 -4.44 13.69 1.71
C VAL A 16 -5.93 13.96 1.49
N LEU A 17 -6.79 13.07 1.99
CA LEU A 17 -8.23 13.06 1.70
C LEU A 17 -9.05 13.02 2.99
N ASN A 18 -10.22 13.66 2.98
CA ASN A 18 -11.28 13.40 3.94
C ASN A 18 -12.14 12.20 3.51
N GLY A 19 -13.15 11.85 4.29
CA GLY A 19 -13.98 10.67 4.03
C GLY A 19 -14.72 10.72 2.70
N GLU A 20 -15.31 11.85 2.35
CA GLU A 20 -16.03 12.04 1.08
C GLU A 20 -15.09 12.02 -0.12
N GLN A 21 -13.99 12.75 -0.04
CA GLN A 21 -12.97 12.77 -1.08
C GLN A 21 -12.39 11.38 -1.36
N LEU A 22 -12.25 10.55 -0.31
CA LEU A 22 -11.81 9.18 -0.43
C LEU A 22 -12.81 8.33 -1.23
N GLN A 23 -14.13 8.49 -0.98
CA GLN A 23 -15.16 7.78 -1.73
C GLN A 23 -15.08 8.10 -3.22
N PHE A 24 -14.96 9.38 -3.57
CA PHE A 24 -14.81 9.80 -4.96
C PHE A 24 -13.49 9.32 -5.59
N ALA A 25 -12.40 9.32 -4.83
CA ALA A 25 -11.13 8.81 -5.32
C ALA A 25 -11.21 7.31 -5.66
N VAL A 26 -11.80 6.51 -4.76
CA VAL A 26 -12.03 5.08 -5.01
C VAL A 26 -12.96 4.87 -6.21
N ALA A 27 -14.06 5.61 -6.31
CA ALA A 27 -14.99 5.51 -7.43
C ALA A 27 -14.31 5.80 -8.77
N ARG A 28 -13.48 6.84 -8.82
CA ARG A 28 -12.73 7.23 -10.03
C ARG A 28 -11.77 6.13 -10.46
N GLU A 29 -11.03 5.54 -9.53
CA GLU A 29 -10.13 4.41 -9.82
C GLU A 29 -10.89 3.17 -10.31
N LEU A 30 -12.13 2.97 -9.87
CA LEU A 30 -13.03 1.93 -10.36
C LEU A 30 -13.71 2.28 -11.70
N GLY A 31 -13.44 3.46 -12.28
CA GLY A 31 -14.06 3.93 -13.51
C GLY A 31 -15.52 4.33 -13.35
N ILE A 32 -15.94 4.68 -12.14
CA ILE A 32 -17.29 5.17 -11.83
C ILE A 32 -17.29 6.69 -11.97
N ASP A 33 -17.97 7.20 -12.98
CA ASP A 33 -18.14 8.63 -13.25
C ASP A 33 -19.48 9.11 -12.67
N ASN A 34 -19.45 9.59 -11.44
CA ASN A 34 -20.61 10.14 -10.75
C ASN A 34 -20.18 11.13 -9.66
N ASP A 35 -20.84 12.29 -9.61
CA ASP A 35 -20.53 13.37 -8.66
C ASP A 35 -21.55 13.50 -7.52
N ASP A 36 -22.51 12.58 -7.42
CA ASP A 36 -23.53 12.60 -6.37
C ASP A 36 -23.04 11.86 -5.11
N PRO A 37 -22.75 12.59 -4.00
CA PRO A 37 -22.26 11.97 -2.76
C PRO A 37 -23.23 10.94 -2.17
N LEU A 38 -24.54 11.10 -2.41
CA LEU A 38 -25.56 10.21 -1.88
C LEU A 38 -25.59 8.86 -2.60
N ARG A 39 -25.09 8.81 -3.83
CA ARG A 39 -25.10 7.61 -4.68
C ARG A 39 -23.75 6.91 -4.78
N ILE A 40 -22.65 7.61 -4.48
CA ILE A 40 -21.30 7.12 -4.77
C ILE A 40 -21.00 5.78 -4.07
N VAL A 41 -21.40 5.63 -2.82
CA VAL A 41 -21.16 4.39 -2.05
C VAL A 41 -21.94 3.22 -2.62
N SER A 42 -23.22 3.42 -3.00
CA SER A 42 -24.02 2.37 -3.63
C SER A 42 -23.48 1.96 -4.99
N LEU A 43 -23.01 2.91 -5.79
CA LEU A 43 -22.38 2.63 -7.08
C LEU A 43 -21.07 1.84 -6.94
N ILE A 44 -20.27 2.18 -5.93
CA ILE A 44 -19.07 1.39 -5.59
C ILE A 44 -19.49 -0.04 -5.22
N GLN A 45 -20.49 -0.20 -4.34
CA GLN A 45 -20.95 -1.52 -3.93
C GLN A 45 -21.49 -2.34 -5.11
N GLU A 46 -22.30 -1.76 -5.98
CA GLU A 46 -22.80 -2.41 -7.19
C GLU A 46 -21.68 -2.86 -8.12
N HIS A 47 -20.63 -2.02 -8.27
CA HIS A 47 -19.45 -2.36 -9.06
C HIS A 47 -18.72 -3.56 -8.44
N LEU A 48 -18.47 -3.53 -7.13
CA LEU A 48 -17.77 -4.60 -6.41
C LEU A 48 -18.54 -5.95 -6.51
N ILE A 49 -19.87 -5.92 -6.40
CA ILE A 49 -20.71 -7.12 -6.59
C ILE A 49 -20.55 -7.66 -8.01
N ARG A 50 -20.56 -6.79 -9.02
CA ARG A 50 -20.39 -7.19 -10.42
C ARG A 50 -19.01 -7.83 -10.66
N VAL A 51 -17.94 -7.23 -10.13
CA VAL A 51 -16.58 -7.78 -10.23
C VAL A 51 -16.50 -9.14 -9.55
N HIS A 52 -17.04 -9.25 -8.34
CA HIS A 52 -17.08 -10.49 -7.58
C HIS A 52 -17.84 -11.60 -8.35
N SER A 53 -18.95 -11.28 -9.03
CA SER A 53 -19.71 -12.23 -9.83
C SER A 53 -18.93 -12.81 -11.02
N THR A 54 -17.86 -12.16 -11.46
CA THR A 54 -16.92 -12.68 -12.47
C THR A 54 -15.81 -13.55 -11.89
N GLY A 55 -15.82 -13.83 -10.58
CA GLY A 55 -14.79 -14.59 -9.87
C GLY A 55 -13.54 -13.79 -9.53
N LYS A 56 -13.55 -12.47 -9.73
CA LYS A 56 -12.43 -11.58 -9.37
C LYS A 56 -12.57 -11.05 -7.95
N LYS A 57 -11.45 -10.71 -7.35
CA LYS A 57 -11.39 -10.01 -6.06
C LYS A 57 -10.92 -8.58 -6.26
N THR A 58 -11.53 -7.61 -5.59
CA THR A 58 -11.06 -6.24 -5.60
C THR A 58 -10.12 -6.00 -4.41
N VAL A 59 -8.98 -5.39 -4.69
CA VAL A 59 -7.98 -5.01 -3.68
C VAL A 59 -7.75 -3.51 -3.75
N LEU A 60 -8.04 -2.81 -2.66
CA LEU A 60 -7.72 -1.39 -2.48
C LEU A 60 -6.42 -1.23 -1.73
N ILE A 61 -5.42 -0.71 -2.41
CA ILE A 61 -4.12 -0.34 -1.82
C ILE A 61 -4.11 1.16 -1.56
N VAL A 62 -3.82 1.51 -0.32
CA VAL A 62 -3.63 2.91 0.09
C VAL A 62 -2.20 3.07 0.56
N ASP A 63 -1.42 3.89 -0.14
CA ASP A 63 -0.05 4.24 0.23
C ASP A 63 -0.03 5.53 1.05
N GLU A 64 0.99 5.70 1.92
CA GLU A 64 1.09 6.84 2.85
C GLU A 64 -0.18 7.02 3.71
N ALA A 65 -0.79 5.91 4.15
CA ALA A 65 -2.08 5.93 4.85
C ALA A 65 -2.08 6.72 6.17
N GLN A 66 -0.92 7.04 6.75
CA GLN A 66 -0.83 7.97 7.88
C GLN A 66 -1.26 9.41 7.52
N ALA A 67 -1.34 9.76 6.22
CA ALA A 67 -1.80 11.07 5.76
C ALA A 67 -3.34 11.20 5.71
N LEU A 68 -4.08 10.08 5.82
CA LEU A 68 -5.55 10.10 5.81
C LEU A 68 -6.11 10.81 7.03
N SER A 69 -7.24 11.51 6.87
CA SER A 69 -7.99 12.03 8.01
C SER A 69 -8.66 10.90 8.83
N PRO A 70 -9.06 11.12 10.08
CA PRO A 70 -9.85 10.16 10.85
C PRO A 70 -11.12 9.71 10.12
N GLU A 71 -11.81 10.63 9.47
CA GLU A 71 -13.03 10.35 8.70
C GLU A 71 -12.74 9.47 7.49
N ALA A 72 -11.58 9.66 6.82
CA ALA A 72 -11.17 8.82 5.71
C ALA A 72 -10.84 7.39 6.18
N LEU A 73 -10.16 7.23 7.33
CA LEU A 73 -9.92 5.91 7.93
C LEU A 73 -11.25 5.23 8.28
N GLU A 74 -12.21 5.96 8.81
CA GLU A 74 -13.55 5.43 9.09
C GLU A 74 -14.28 5.00 7.80
N THR A 75 -14.15 5.78 6.72
CA THR A 75 -14.68 5.42 5.39
C THR A 75 -14.05 4.12 4.87
N LEU A 76 -12.73 3.93 5.03
CA LEU A 76 -12.07 2.64 4.70
C LEU A 76 -12.63 1.49 5.52
N ARG A 77 -12.91 1.71 6.82
CA ARG A 77 -13.55 0.71 7.68
C ARG A 77 -14.92 0.31 7.12
N LEU A 78 -15.71 1.29 6.67
CA LEU A 78 -17.01 1.02 6.05
C LEU A 78 -16.88 0.23 4.74
N PHE A 79 -15.91 0.56 3.89
CA PHE A 79 -15.63 -0.24 2.70
C PHE A 79 -15.25 -1.68 3.03
N GLY A 80 -14.41 -1.89 4.05
CA GLY A 80 -14.07 -3.23 4.53
C GLY A 80 -15.25 -4.04 5.08
N ASN A 81 -16.43 -3.42 5.26
CA ASN A 81 -17.68 -4.08 5.64
C ASN A 81 -18.52 -4.50 4.43
N LEU A 82 -18.15 -4.06 3.23
CA LEU A 82 -18.87 -4.47 2.03
C LEU A 82 -18.65 -5.96 1.79
N GLU A 83 -19.71 -6.74 1.94
CA GLU A 83 -19.68 -8.20 1.85
C GLU A 83 -20.95 -8.75 1.22
N THR A 84 -20.85 -9.93 0.68
CA THR A 84 -21.98 -10.82 0.39
C THR A 84 -22.28 -11.67 1.62
N GLU A 85 -23.22 -12.60 1.55
CA GLU A 85 -23.46 -13.55 2.66
C GLU A 85 -22.25 -14.43 2.99
N GLN A 86 -21.30 -14.60 2.05
CA GLN A 86 -20.20 -15.56 2.18
C GLN A 86 -18.80 -14.91 2.04
N ASP A 87 -18.68 -13.78 1.32
CA ASP A 87 -17.39 -13.22 0.94
C ASP A 87 -17.28 -11.72 1.14
N LYS A 88 -16.08 -11.25 1.46
CA LYS A 88 -15.72 -9.84 1.41
C LYS A 88 -15.56 -9.39 -0.03
N LEU A 89 -16.23 -8.28 -0.38
CA LEU A 89 -16.20 -7.70 -1.73
C LEU A 89 -14.91 -6.95 -2.02
N ILE A 90 -14.26 -6.42 -0.98
CA ILE A 90 -13.03 -5.64 -1.10
C ILE A 90 -12.03 -6.00 0.00
N GLN A 91 -10.77 -6.12 -0.37
CA GLN A 91 -9.67 -6.31 0.56
C GLN A 91 -8.87 -5.01 0.65
N LEU A 92 -8.57 -4.57 1.88
CA LEU A 92 -7.83 -3.35 2.14
C LEU A 92 -6.38 -3.68 2.47
N VAL A 93 -5.45 -2.96 1.84
CA VAL A 93 -4.01 -3.02 2.13
C VAL A 93 -3.54 -1.59 2.38
N LEU A 94 -3.07 -1.32 3.58
CA LEU A 94 -2.56 -0.01 3.97
C LEU A 94 -1.04 -0.08 4.08
N PHE A 95 -0.36 0.80 3.37
CA PHE A 95 1.05 1.09 3.57
C PHE A 95 1.17 2.43 4.29
N GLY A 96 2.03 2.49 5.30
CA GLY A 96 2.21 3.73 6.06
C GLY A 96 3.47 3.69 6.89
N GLN A 97 3.80 4.85 7.43
CA GLN A 97 4.90 5.03 8.38
C GLN A 97 4.45 4.60 9.78
N PRO A 98 5.37 4.48 10.76
CA PRO A 98 5.04 4.04 12.14
C PRO A 98 3.92 4.86 12.81
N GLU A 99 3.75 6.12 12.41
CA GLU A 99 2.70 7.01 12.87
C GLU A 99 1.29 6.47 12.54
N LEU A 100 1.16 5.61 11.52
CA LEU A 100 -0.09 4.92 11.23
C LEU A 100 -0.47 3.97 12.37
N ASP A 101 0.49 3.21 12.90
CA ASP A 101 0.24 2.28 14.02
C ASP A 101 -0.16 3.04 15.29
N GLU A 102 0.48 4.20 15.55
CA GLU A 102 0.12 5.06 16.66
C GLU A 102 -1.33 5.55 16.53
N ARG A 103 -1.70 6.03 15.35
CA ARG A 103 -3.06 6.49 15.05
C ARG A 103 -4.09 5.38 15.16
N LEU A 104 -3.81 4.20 14.58
CA LEU A 104 -4.69 3.03 14.68
C LEU A 104 -4.84 2.51 16.12
N SER A 105 -3.94 2.90 17.02
CA SER A 105 -4.00 2.56 18.46
C SER A 105 -4.91 3.49 19.25
N MET A 106 -5.36 4.63 18.68
CA MET A 106 -6.29 5.55 19.33
C MET A 106 -7.66 4.90 19.55
N HIS A 107 -8.33 5.29 20.61
CA HIS A 107 -9.63 4.72 21.00
C HIS A 107 -10.69 4.82 19.90
N GLU A 108 -10.68 5.92 19.18
CA GLU A 108 -11.62 6.23 18.09
C GLU A 108 -11.52 5.21 16.92
N LEU A 109 -10.32 4.69 16.66
CA LEU A 109 -10.05 3.73 15.58
C LEU A 109 -9.98 2.27 16.06
N ARG A 110 -10.39 1.99 17.32
CA ARG A 110 -10.38 0.64 17.89
C ARG A 110 -11.13 -0.38 17.04
N GLN A 111 -12.28 -0.01 16.48
CA GLN A 111 -13.07 -0.90 15.64
C GLN A 111 -12.37 -1.21 14.31
N PHE A 112 -11.67 -0.24 13.74
CA PHE A 112 -10.86 -0.45 12.54
C PHE A 112 -9.69 -1.40 12.84
N ARG A 113 -8.95 -1.15 13.94
CA ARG A 113 -7.82 -2.00 14.37
C ARG A 113 -8.22 -3.46 14.60
N GLN A 114 -9.39 -3.72 15.16
CA GLN A 114 -9.90 -5.09 15.39
C GLN A 114 -10.13 -5.88 14.09
N ARG A 115 -10.21 -5.22 12.95
CA ARG A 115 -10.42 -5.82 11.62
C ARG A 115 -9.14 -6.06 10.85
N ILE A 116 -8.02 -5.56 11.35
CA ILE A 116 -6.70 -5.83 10.75
C ILE A 116 -6.35 -7.28 11.07
N THR A 117 -6.36 -8.12 10.05
CA THR A 117 -6.04 -9.55 10.16
C THR A 117 -4.55 -9.82 10.10
N PHE A 118 -3.79 -8.92 9.47
CA PHE A 118 -2.34 -9.06 9.30
C PHE A 118 -1.66 -7.68 9.38
N SER A 119 -0.59 -7.60 10.14
CA SER A 119 0.28 -6.43 10.23
C SER A 119 1.74 -6.86 10.15
N CYS A 120 2.54 -6.15 9.38
CA CYS A 120 3.96 -6.44 9.19
C CYS A 120 4.77 -5.15 9.20
N GLY A 121 5.72 -5.05 10.10
CA GLY A 121 6.70 -3.97 10.10
C GLY A 121 7.89 -4.29 9.18
N LEU A 122 8.25 -3.34 8.32
CA LEU A 122 9.46 -3.45 7.51
C LEU A 122 10.66 -2.96 8.32
N ARG A 123 11.66 -3.82 8.47
CA ARG A 123 12.94 -3.48 9.09
C ARG A 123 13.98 -3.04 8.05
N PRO A 124 15.01 -2.29 8.44
CA PRO A 124 16.16 -2.09 7.58
C PRO A 124 16.80 -3.42 7.16
N LEU A 125 17.44 -3.42 5.99
CA LEU A 125 18.17 -4.58 5.49
C LEU A 125 19.36 -4.92 6.41
N SER A 126 19.60 -6.20 6.66
CA SER A 126 20.85 -6.67 7.27
C SER A 126 22.04 -6.38 6.35
N VAL A 127 23.27 -6.57 6.84
CA VAL A 127 24.50 -6.35 6.05
C VAL A 127 24.47 -7.20 4.78
N ASP A 128 24.15 -8.48 4.92
CA ASP A 128 24.17 -9.43 3.80
C ASP A 128 23.05 -9.12 2.81
N GLU A 129 21.85 -8.79 3.29
CA GLU A 129 20.73 -8.36 2.46
C GLU A 129 21.06 -7.05 1.72
N GLY A 130 21.73 -6.09 2.37
CA GLY A 130 22.16 -4.85 1.76
C GLY A 130 23.19 -5.06 0.65
N VAL A 131 24.17 -5.94 0.87
CA VAL A 131 25.15 -6.32 -0.15
C VAL A 131 24.46 -7.00 -1.33
N ALA A 132 23.57 -7.95 -1.07
CA ALA A 132 22.80 -8.63 -2.11
C ALA A 132 21.89 -7.64 -2.88
N TYR A 133 21.29 -6.69 -2.18
CA TYR A 133 20.49 -5.63 -2.80
C TYR A 133 21.32 -4.77 -3.76
N ILE A 134 22.50 -4.32 -3.35
CA ILE A 134 23.42 -3.53 -4.19
C ILE A 134 23.81 -4.34 -5.44
N ASN A 135 24.18 -5.64 -5.28
CA ASN A 135 24.52 -6.50 -6.42
C ASN A 135 23.37 -6.59 -7.41
N ASN A 136 22.16 -6.89 -6.93
CA ASN A 136 20.97 -6.99 -7.78
C ASN A 136 20.66 -5.68 -8.54
N ARG A 137 20.86 -4.52 -7.90
CA ARG A 137 20.67 -3.22 -8.54
C ARG A 137 21.70 -2.95 -9.62
N LEU A 138 22.97 -3.31 -9.40
CA LEU A 138 24.06 -3.15 -10.37
C LEU A 138 23.87 -4.08 -11.57
N ASP A 139 23.49 -5.33 -11.33
CA ASP A 139 23.23 -6.29 -12.40
C ASP A 139 22.08 -5.86 -13.30
N LYS A 140 20.97 -5.35 -12.70
CA LYS A 140 19.84 -4.79 -13.46
C LYS A 140 20.18 -3.52 -14.24
N ALA A 141 21.17 -2.76 -13.78
CA ALA A 141 21.67 -1.58 -14.50
C ALA A 141 22.66 -1.94 -15.62
N GLY A 142 22.96 -3.22 -15.83
CA GLY A 142 23.88 -3.69 -16.88
C GLY A 142 25.36 -3.51 -16.56
N ASN A 143 25.71 -3.06 -15.36
CA ASN A 143 27.08 -2.69 -14.99
C ASN A 143 27.83 -3.82 -14.23
N GLY A 144 27.19 -4.92 -13.93
CA GLY A 144 27.78 -6.03 -13.17
C GLY A 144 28.14 -5.67 -11.71
N SER A 145 28.29 -6.71 -10.88
CA SER A 145 28.54 -6.56 -9.44
C SER A 145 29.96 -6.07 -9.09
N HIS A 146 30.81 -5.77 -10.08
CA HIS A 146 32.25 -5.48 -9.91
C HIS A 146 32.57 -4.01 -9.62
N ILE A 147 31.63 -3.08 -9.80
CA ILE A 147 31.86 -1.63 -9.61
C ILE A 147 32.31 -1.32 -8.18
N PHE A 148 31.71 -1.97 -7.19
CA PHE A 148 32.07 -1.81 -5.80
C PHE A 148 32.69 -3.09 -5.23
N SER A 149 33.77 -2.96 -4.49
CA SER A 149 34.31 -4.05 -3.66
C SER A 149 33.32 -4.42 -2.54
N ILE A 150 33.50 -5.57 -1.91
CA ILE A 150 32.65 -5.99 -0.79
C ILE A 150 32.74 -4.99 0.38
N GLU A 151 33.93 -4.42 0.64
CA GLU A 151 34.11 -3.45 1.71
C GLU A 151 33.42 -2.13 1.41
N GLN A 152 33.43 -1.69 0.14
CA GLN A 152 32.69 -0.50 -0.29
C GLN A 152 31.17 -0.72 -0.17
N LYS A 153 30.65 -1.88 -0.56
CA LYS A 153 29.24 -2.22 -0.38
C LYS A 153 28.81 -2.20 1.09
N LYS A 154 29.64 -2.76 1.98
CA LYS A 154 29.41 -2.69 3.44
C LYS A 154 29.48 -1.26 3.98
N ALA A 155 30.38 -0.43 3.46
CA ALA A 155 30.47 0.99 3.83
C ALA A 155 29.23 1.76 3.40
N ILE A 156 28.74 1.54 2.17
CA ILE A 156 27.48 2.11 1.66
C ILE A 156 26.33 1.68 2.57
N TRP A 157 26.21 0.39 2.88
CA TRP A 157 25.17 -0.12 3.76
C TRP A 157 25.20 0.54 5.15
N ARG A 158 26.38 0.67 5.78
CA ARG A 158 26.53 1.32 7.09
C ARG A 158 26.07 2.77 7.05
N SER A 159 26.50 3.53 6.02
CA SER A 159 26.12 4.93 5.85
C SER A 159 24.63 5.10 5.59
N ALA A 160 24.00 4.11 4.94
CA ALA A 160 22.56 4.06 4.65
C ALA A 160 21.73 3.47 5.79
N MET A 161 22.36 2.96 6.86
CA MET A 161 21.69 2.27 7.97
C MET A 161 20.75 1.14 7.49
N GLY A 162 21.09 0.48 6.37
CA GLY A 162 20.28 -0.57 5.77
C GLY A 162 19.00 -0.12 5.07
N ILE A 163 18.79 1.19 4.90
CA ILE A 163 17.58 1.73 4.24
C ILE A 163 17.77 1.72 2.71
N PRO A 164 16.96 0.96 1.92
CA PRO A 164 17.17 0.79 0.49
C PRO A 164 17.23 2.10 -0.31
N ARG A 165 16.37 3.06 0.03
CA ARG A 165 16.37 4.39 -0.62
C ARG A 165 17.70 5.12 -0.43
N LEU A 166 18.26 5.10 0.79
CA LEU A 166 19.55 5.72 1.10
C LEU A 166 20.70 4.95 0.45
N ILE A 167 20.63 3.61 0.40
CA ILE A 167 21.60 2.79 -0.33
C ILE A 167 21.67 3.24 -1.80
N ASN A 168 20.54 3.40 -2.47
CA ASN A 168 20.51 3.86 -3.86
C ASN A 168 21.11 5.27 -4.02
N GLN A 169 20.76 6.21 -3.14
CA GLN A 169 21.27 7.58 -3.19
C GLN A 169 22.77 7.65 -2.98
N ILE A 170 23.30 6.90 -2.03
CA ILE A 170 24.75 6.87 -1.75
C ILE A 170 25.47 6.17 -2.89
N SER A 171 24.99 5.03 -3.35
CA SER A 171 25.60 4.30 -4.47
C SER A 171 25.65 5.09 -5.77
N HIS A 172 24.68 5.99 -6.00
CA HIS A 172 24.67 6.85 -7.19
C HIS A 172 25.72 7.99 -7.11
N LYS A 173 26.14 8.37 -5.90
CA LYS A 173 27.10 9.44 -5.67
C LYS A 173 28.54 8.94 -5.47
N ALA A 174 28.71 7.63 -5.24
CA ALA A 174 30.00 6.99 -5.02
C ALA A 174 30.65 6.56 -6.33
#